data_7f81b983dcd0cfbecc55fb4a02b75e0b
#
_entry.id   7f81b983dcd0cfbecc55fb4a02b75e0b
#
_cell.length_a   1.000
_cell.length_b   1.000
_cell.length_c   1.000
_cell.angle_alpha   90.00
_cell.angle_beta   90.00
_cell.angle_gamma   90.00
#
_symmetry.space_group_name_H-M   'P 1'
#
loop_
_entity.id
_entity.type
_entity.pdbx_description
1 polymer ?
#
loop_
_entity_poly.entity_id
_entity_poly.type
_entity_poly.pdbx_seq_one_letter_code
_entity_poly.pdbx_strand_id
1 'polypeptide(L)'
;MAGVGGHVKAAAAVGDADGWRRQHVLAAARRPRPDGLTLARITEAALAMLADGDLADLTMRSLAQVLGTQAGSLYRHVASREELLVHLLDAALADLPAPQPGDWRAGAAQLSRDHRRAWLRRPALAPLLSTYPMLGPNSMRSRELALTHHMAHGYSPQDASDIYTLLTRHVLGAVAARIGRSRRLRPTAAARRALYAELPSAAYPNVVSLAPLSIRLSDDDIFAFTLEAILDRIEQQYRASVTG
;
A
#
# COMPACT_ATOMS: atom_id res chain seq x y z
N MET A 1 -25.90 -45.26 15.26
CA MET A 1 -24.63 -44.65 14.85
C MET A 1 -24.94 -43.26 14.30
N ALA A 2 -24.73 -42.25 15.12
CA ALA A 2 -25.04 -40.84 14.81
C ALA A 2 -23.78 -40.16 14.32
N GLY A 3 -23.79 -39.69 13.06
CA GLY A 3 -22.72 -38.93 12.47
C GLY A 3 -22.82 -37.46 12.92
N VAL A 4 -21.85 -37.00 13.69
CA VAL A 4 -21.69 -35.59 14.08
C VAL A 4 -21.10 -34.87 12.89
N GLY A 5 -21.94 -34.27 12.05
CA GLY A 5 -21.56 -33.32 11.02
C GLY A 5 -21.26 -31.95 11.65
N GLY A 6 -20.05 -31.75 12.17
CA GLY A 6 -19.56 -30.44 12.57
C GLY A 6 -19.43 -29.55 11.33
N HIS A 7 -20.38 -28.62 11.11
CA HIS A 7 -20.20 -27.51 10.20
C HIS A 7 -19.10 -26.60 10.73
N VAL A 8 -17.87 -26.84 10.32
CA VAL A 8 -16.81 -25.82 10.36
C VAL A 8 -17.28 -24.71 9.40
N LYS A 9 -17.85 -23.62 9.93
CA LYS A 9 -18.03 -22.40 9.17
C LYS A 9 -16.65 -22.02 8.62
N ALA A 10 -16.46 -22.19 7.32
CA ALA A 10 -15.29 -21.67 6.65
C ALA A 10 -15.18 -20.17 7.03
N ALA A 11 -14.11 -19.81 7.68
CA ALA A 11 -13.82 -18.40 7.94
C ALA A 11 -13.81 -17.72 6.58
N ALA A 12 -14.72 -16.75 6.38
CA ALA A 12 -14.78 -16.02 5.13
C ALA A 12 -13.40 -15.45 4.82
N ALA A 13 -12.90 -15.68 3.62
CA ALA A 13 -11.54 -15.32 3.24
C ALA A 13 -11.34 -13.81 3.42
N VAL A 14 -10.19 -13.43 3.92
CA VAL A 14 -9.80 -12.03 4.05
C VAL A 14 -9.82 -11.42 2.63
N GLY A 15 -10.71 -10.43 2.41
CA GLY A 15 -10.90 -9.82 1.08
C GLY A 15 -12.15 -10.28 0.33
N ASP A 16 -12.93 -11.22 0.87
CA ASP A 16 -14.28 -11.46 0.36
C ASP A 16 -15.28 -10.36 0.80
N ALA A 17 -16.42 -10.31 0.14
CA ALA A 17 -17.46 -9.31 0.42
C ALA A 17 -17.96 -9.35 1.87
N ASP A 18 -17.95 -10.52 2.52
CA ASP A 18 -18.39 -10.68 3.91
C ASP A 18 -17.31 -10.25 4.91
N GLY A 19 -16.03 -10.46 4.61
CA GLY A 19 -14.91 -9.90 5.35
C GLY A 19 -14.95 -8.37 5.29
N TRP A 20 -15.17 -7.80 4.12
CA TRP A 20 -15.32 -6.36 3.91
C TRP A 20 -16.51 -5.77 4.68
N ARG A 21 -17.71 -6.39 4.60
CA ARG A 21 -18.90 -5.97 5.35
C ARG A 21 -18.63 -5.99 6.85
N ARG A 22 -17.96 -7.01 7.37
CA ARG A 22 -17.58 -7.07 8.79
C ARG A 22 -16.67 -5.92 9.19
N GLN A 23 -15.67 -5.59 8.38
CA GLN A 23 -14.77 -4.47 8.66
C GLN A 23 -15.51 -3.14 8.73
N HIS A 24 -16.43 -2.86 7.80
CA HIS A 24 -17.19 -1.62 7.78
C HIS A 24 -18.30 -1.56 8.83
N VAL A 25 -19.06 -2.64 9.01
CA VAL A 25 -20.19 -2.69 9.95
C VAL A 25 -19.69 -2.78 11.40
N LEU A 26 -18.63 -3.55 11.67
CA LEU A 26 -18.10 -3.68 13.03
C LEU A 26 -17.30 -2.44 13.46
N ALA A 27 -16.66 -1.72 12.55
CA ALA A 27 -16.03 -0.43 12.87
C ALA A 27 -17.07 0.62 13.32
N ALA A 28 -18.25 0.61 12.72
CA ALA A 28 -19.35 1.53 13.07
C ALA A 28 -20.10 1.16 14.36
N ALA A 29 -20.10 -0.12 14.78
CA ALA A 29 -20.98 -0.64 15.83
C ALA A 29 -20.35 -0.73 17.23
N ARG A 30 -19.04 -0.60 17.40
CA ARG A 30 -18.37 -0.80 18.69
C ARG A 30 -18.08 0.53 19.41
N ARG A 31 -18.86 0.84 20.45
CA ARG A 31 -18.46 1.85 21.45
C ARG A 31 -17.29 1.31 22.28
N PRO A 32 -16.15 2.02 22.33
CA PRO A 32 -15.01 1.62 23.16
C PRO A 32 -15.39 1.67 24.65
N ARG A 33 -14.98 0.65 25.41
CA ARG A 33 -14.87 0.81 26.88
C ARG A 33 -13.62 1.64 27.16
N PRO A 34 -13.64 2.61 28.10
CA PRO A 34 -12.56 3.58 28.30
C PRO A 34 -11.16 2.99 28.53
N ASP A 35 -11.06 1.78 29.11
CA ASP A 35 -9.78 1.14 29.47
C ASP A 35 -9.59 -0.26 28.82
N GLY A 36 -10.41 -0.60 27.83
CA GLY A 36 -10.38 -1.91 27.18
C GLY A 36 -9.43 -2.00 26.01
N LEU A 37 -9.03 -3.24 25.66
CA LEU A 37 -8.37 -3.56 24.40
C LEU A 37 -9.31 -3.20 23.23
N THR A 38 -8.84 -2.39 22.29
CA THR A 38 -9.57 -1.95 21.10
C THR A 38 -8.81 -2.32 19.84
N LEU A 39 -9.50 -2.42 18.69
CA LEU A 39 -8.85 -2.63 17.41
C LEU A 39 -7.82 -1.53 17.11
N ALA A 40 -8.12 -0.27 17.44
CA ALA A 40 -7.20 0.85 17.28
C ALA A 40 -5.89 0.64 18.07
N ARG A 41 -5.98 0.29 19.35
CA ARG A 41 -4.79 -0.01 20.19
C ARG A 41 -4.00 -1.21 19.67
N ILE A 42 -4.69 -2.26 19.21
CA ILE A 42 -4.05 -3.45 18.61
C ILE A 42 -3.28 -3.05 17.36
N THR A 43 -3.91 -2.27 16.48
CA THR A 43 -3.32 -1.79 15.22
C THR A 43 -2.13 -0.86 15.47
N GLU A 44 -2.26 0.07 16.43
CA GLU A 44 -1.19 0.99 16.81
C GLU A 44 0.04 0.24 17.37
N ALA A 45 -0.17 -0.69 18.29
CA ALA A 45 0.91 -1.51 18.85
C ALA A 45 1.59 -2.36 17.78
N ALA A 46 0.82 -2.96 16.86
CA ALA A 46 1.36 -3.74 15.77
C ALA A 46 2.18 -2.87 14.79
N LEU A 47 1.71 -1.64 14.47
CA LEU A 47 2.46 -0.69 13.65
C LEU A 47 3.75 -0.24 14.34
N ALA A 48 3.73 -0.03 15.65
CA ALA A 48 4.93 0.29 16.43
C ALA A 48 5.95 -0.84 16.40
N MET A 49 5.51 -2.10 16.54
CA MET A 49 6.40 -3.26 16.39
C MET A 49 7.07 -3.35 15.01
N LEU A 50 6.37 -2.90 13.96
CA LEU A 50 6.87 -2.93 12.58
C LEU A 50 7.71 -1.71 12.21
N ALA A 51 7.83 -0.70 13.08
CA ALA A 51 8.67 0.47 12.82
C ALA A 51 10.15 0.07 12.69
N ASP A 52 10.62 -0.80 13.58
CA ASP A 52 12.00 -1.28 13.63
C ASP A 52 12.13 -2.79 13.38
N GLY A 53 11.01 -3.51 13.20
CA GLY A 53 10.93 -4.97 13.09
C GLY A 53 10.48 -5.46 11.72
N ASP A 54 10.64 -6.75 11.50
CA ASP A 54 10.17 -7.44 10.30
C ASP A 54 8.75 -7.97 10.48
N LEU A 55 8.04 -8.13 9.35
CA LEU A 55 6.69 -8.70 9.33
C LEU A 55 6.63 -10.14 9.91
N ALA A 56 7.75 -10.87 9.86
CA ALA A 56 7.86 -12.21 10.42
C ALA A 56 7.79 -12.19 11.96
N ASP A 57 8.23 -11.12 12.60
CA ASP A 57 8.23 -10.97 14.06
C ASP A 57 6.85 -10.61 14.60
N LEU A 58 5.97 -10.10 13.74
CA LEU A 58 4.59 -9.78 14.10
C LEU A 58 3.73 -11.06 14.13
N THR A 59 3.65 -11.67 15.30
CA THR A 59 2.77 -12.81 15.60
C THR A 59 1.68 -12.38 16.58
N MET A 60 0.56 -13.09 16.62
CA MET A 60 -0.50 -12.82 17.61
C MET A 60 0.02 -12.97 19.04
N ARG A 61 1.01 -13.83 19.26
CA ARG A 61 1.64 -14.03 20.57
C ARG A 61 2.55 -12.87 20.95
N SER A 62 3.44 -12.43 20.06
CA SER A 62 4.33 -11.28 20.33
C SER A 62 3.55 -9.99 20.53
N LEU A 63 2.49 -9.76 19.72
CA LEU A 63 1.62 -8.61 19.88
C LEU A 63 0.85 -8.63 21.21
N ALA A 64 0.36 -9.81 21.65
CA ALA A 64 -0.29 -9.95 22.95
C ALA A 64 0.66 -9.64 24.11
N GLN A 65 1.93 -10.05 24.02
CA GLN A 65 2.96 -9.71 25.01
C GLN A 65 3.18 -8.19 25.09
N VAL A 66 3.29 -7.50 23.96
CA VAL A 66 3.46 -6.04 23.91
C VAL A 66 2.28 -5.32 24.54
N LEU A 67 1.06 -5.85 24.34
CA LEU A 67 -0.18 -5.27 24.87
C LEU A 67 -0.50 -5.70 26.31
N GLY A 68 0.35 -6.51 26.95
CA GLY A 68 0.11 -7.02 28.30
C GLY A 68 -1.14 -7.88 28.43
N THR A 69 -1.48 -8.66 27.38
CA THR A 69 -2.71 -9.47 27.33
C THR A 69 -2.43 -10.89 26.83
N GLN A 70 -3.46 -11.70 26.74
CA GLN A 70 -3.38 -13.03 26.13
C GLN A 70 -3.75 -13.00 24.65
N ALA A 71 -3.15 -13.86 23.84
CA ALA A 71 -3.45 -13.94 22.40
C ALA A 71 -4.95 -14.19 22.11
N GLY A 72 -5.63 -14.99 22.95
CA GLY A 72 -7.09 -15.19 22.86
C GLY A 72 -7.93 -13.91 23.00
N SER A 73 -7.40 -12.89 23.67
CA SER A 73 -8.07 -11.59 23.75
C SER A 73 -8.04 -10.83 22.43
N LEU A 74 -6.95 -10.96 21.66
CA LEU A 74 -6.82 -10.34 20.34
C LEU A 74 -7.82 -10.95 19.34
N TYR A 75 -8.04 -12.25 19.40
CA TYR A 75 -8.98 -12.95 18.50
C TYR A 75 -10.46 -12.55 18.70
N ARG A 76 -10.78 -11.84 19.75
CA ARG A 76 -12.10 -11.18 19.91
C ARG A 76 -12.25 -9.91 19.06
N HIS A 77 -11.14 -9.34 18.60
CA HIS A 77 -11.10 -8.10 17.81
C HIS A 77 -10.76 -8.34 16.35
N VAL A 78 -9.92 -9.33 16.05
CA VAL A 78 -9.54 -9.74 14.70
C VAL A 78 -9.67 -11.25 14.59
N ALA A 79 -10.27 -11.76 13.53
CA ALA A 79 -10.52 -13.21 13.38
C ALA A 79 -9.24 -13.99 13.07
N SER A 80 -8.24 -13.33 12.47
CA SER A 80 -6.98 -13.95 12.11
C SER A 80 -5.82 -12.92 12.04
N ARG A 81 -4.59 -13.42 11.89
CA ARG A 81 -3.43 -12.58 11.61
C ARG A 81 -3.58 -11.83 10.27
N GLU A 82 -4.14 -12.48 9.28
CA GLU A 82 -4.38 -11.90 7.95
C GLU A 82 -5.35 -10.71 8.04
N GLU A 83 -6.41 -10.82 8.83
CA GLU A 83 -7.33 -9.71 9.09
C GLU A 83 -6.60 -8.55 9.78
N LEU A 84 -5.73 -8.84 10.75
CA LEU A 84 -4.88 -7.81 11.36
C LEU A 84 -4.02 -7.12 10.29
N LEU A 85 -3.38 -7.86 9.38
CA LEU A 85 -2.56 -7.28 8.31
C LEU A 85 -3.35 -6.33 7.40
N VAL A 86 -4.61 -6.66 7.09
CA VAL A 86 -5.50 -5.76 6.33
C VAL A 86 -5.80 -4.48 7.12
N HIS A 87 -6.00 -4.57 8.44
CA HIS A 87 -6.18 -3.39 9.28
C HIS A 87 -4.91 -2.53 9.35
N LEU A 88 -3.71 -3.13 9.35
CA LEU A 88 -2.45 -2.38 9.31
C LEU A 88 -2.26 -1.64 7.99
N LEU A 89 -2.60 -2.28 6.86
CA LEU A 89 -2.60 -1.63 5.56
C LEU A 89 -3.55 -0.42 5.53
N ASP A 90 -4.76 -0.59 6.04
CA ASP A 90 -5.74 0.51 6.09
C ASP A 90 -5.27 1.65 7.00
N ALA A 91 -4.75 1.34 8.18
CA ALA A 91 -4.24 2.33 9.11
C ALA A 91 -3.03 3.11 8.58
N ALA A 92 -2.28 2.54 7.64
CA ALA A 92 -1.19 3.26 6.98
C ALA A 92 -1.65 4.48 6.18
N LEU A 93 -2.92 4.55 5.82
CA LEU A 93 -3.55 5.62 5.05
C LEU A 93 -4.40 6.58 5.90
N ALA A 94 -4.42 6.41 7.22
CA ALA A 94 -5.29 7.19 8.11
C ALA A 94 -5.05 8.71 8.01
N ASP A 95 -3.79 9.12 7.89
CA ASP A 95 -3.37 10.53 7.94
C ASP A 95 -3.18 11.14 6.53
N LEU A 96 -3.75 10.54 5.49
CA LEU A 96 -3.66 11.12 4.16
C LEU A 96 -4.48 12.42 4.08
N PRO A 97 -3.83 13.55 3.72
CA PRO A 97 -4.53 14.82 3.59
C PRO A 97 -5.42 14.83 2.33
N ALA A 98 -6.44 15.67 2.35
CA ALA A 98 -7.15 16.03 1.13
C ALA A 98 -6.22 16.83 0.19
N PRO A 99 -6.43 16.76 -1.13
CA PRO A 99 -5.70 17.59 -2.07
C PRO A 99 -6.00 19.07 -1.79
N GLN A 100 -4.98 19.93 -1.95
CA GLN A 100 -5.19 21.37 -1.83
C GLN A 100 -6.11 21.86 -2.95
N PRO A 101 -6.99 22.83 -2.66
CA PRO A 101 -7.77 23.51 -3.71
C PRO A 101 -6.85 24.15 -4.74
N GLY A 102 -7.25 24.12 -6.00
CA GLY A 102 -6.48 24.75 -7.07
C GLY A 102 -6.43 23.91 -8.34
N ASP A 103 -5.29 23.86 -8.97
CA ASP A 103 -5.07 23.14 -10.21
C ASP A 103 -5.17 21.61 -10.02
N TRP A 104 -5.84 20.95 -10.96
CA TRP A 104 -6.01 19.48 -10.97
C TRP A 104 -4.66 18.75 -10.88
N ARG A 105 -3.71 19.18 -11.72
CA ARG A 105 -2.41 18.53 -11.81
C ARG A 105 -1.65 18.57 -10.48
N ALA A 106 -1.66 19.73 -9.85
CA ALA A 106 -1.01 19.92 -8.56
C ALA A 106 -1.63 19.03 -7.48
N GLY A 107 -2.96 18.94 -7.41
CA GLY A 107 -3.67 18.09 -6.47
C GLY A 107 -3.45 16.59 -6.73
N ALA A 108 -3.49 16.14 -7.98
CA ALA A 108 -3.22 14.75 -8.36
C ALA A 108 -1.77 14.34 -8.04
N ALA A 109 -0.81 15.24 -8.32
CA ALA A 109 0.59 15.04 -7.98
C ALA A 109 0.81 14.98 -6.46
N GLN A 110 0.15 15.86 -5.70
CA GLN A 110 0.20 15.85 -4.24
C GLN A 110 -0.33 14.53 -3.67
N LEU A 111 -1.53 14.10 -4.09
CA LEU A 111 -2.12 12.82 -3.66
C LEU A 111 -1.18 11.65 -3.92
N SER A 112 -0.55 11.60 -5.10
CA SER A 112 0.39 10.55 -5.47
C SER A 112 1.64 10.55 -4.58
N ARG A 113 2.21 11.73 -4.31
CA ARG A 113 3.37 11.89 -3.42
C ARG A 113 3.04 11.53 -1.97
N ASP A 114 1.87 11.90 -1.47
CA ASP A 114 1.44 11.63 -0.11
C ASP A 114 1.16 10.13 0.10
N HIS A 115 0.52 9.47 -0.85
CA HIS A 115 0.36 8.02 -0.86
C HIS A 115 1.72 7.31 -0.83
N ARG A 116 2.64 7.67 -1.74
CA ARG A 116 3.99 7.10 -1.74
C ARG A 116 4.69 7.30 -0.40
N ARG A 117 4.60 8.49 0.17
CA ARG A 117 5.21 8.83 1.46
C ARG A 117 4.61 8.00 2.60
N ALA A 118 3.30 7.77 2.61
CA ALA A 118 2.62 6.95 3.61
C ALA A 118 3.17 5.51 3.62
N TRP A 119 3.35 4.90 2.45
CA TRP A 119 3.91 3.55 2.33
C TRP A 119 5.41 3.48 2.65
N LEU A 120 6.18 4.47 2.24
CA LEU A 120 7.62 4.50 2.54
C LEU A 120 7.93 4.70 4.03
N ARG A 121 7.02 5.29 4.79
CA ARG A 121 7.13 5.33 6.26
C ARG A 121 6.91 3.97 6.93
N ARG A 122 6.34 2.98 6.22
CA ARG A 122 6.00 1.66 6.75
C ARG A 122 6.49 0.55 5.80
N PRO A 123 7.81 0.44 5.59
CA PRO A 123 8.38 -0.45 4.56
C PRO A 123 8.07 -1.92 4.81
N ALA A 124 7.86 -2.33 6.06
CA ALA A 124 7.48 -3.70 6.41
C ALA A 124 6.13 -4.12 5.79
N LEU A 125 5.20 -3.18 5.54
CA LEU A 125 3.89 -3.47 4.96
C LEU A 125 3.90 -3.59 3.44
N ALA A 126 4.92 -3.09 2.75
CA ALA A 126 4.92 -3.03 1.28
C ALA A 126 4.78 -4.39 0.57
N PRO A 127 5.34 -5.51 1.06
CA PRO A 127 5.10 -6.82 0.46
C PRO A 127 3.63 -7.24 0.46
N LEU A 128 2.82 -6.67 1.36
CA LEU A 128 1.41 -7.00 1.50
C LEU A 128 0.53 -6.28 0.46
N LEU A 129 1.01 -5.19 -0.15
CA LEU A 129 0.27 -4.36 -1.10
C LEU A 129 -0.16 -5.11 -2.37
N SER A 130 0.58 -6.16 -2.75
CA SER A 130 0.24 -7.02 -3.88
C SER A 130 -0.63 -8.22 -3.49
N THR A 131 -0.79 -8.50 -2.19
CA THR A 131 -1.42 -9.72 -1.69
C THR A 131 -2.81 -9.44 -1.13
N TYR A 132 -3.00 -8.31 -0.47
CA TYR A 132 -4.23 -8.00 0.24
C TYR A 132 -4.98 -6.82 -0.39
N PRO A 133 -6.31 -6.91 -0.52
CA PRO A 133 -7.11 -5.79 -1.01
C PRO A 133 -7.17 -4.67 0.04
N MET A 134 -7.08 -3.43 -0.43
CA MET A 134 -7.23 -2.23 0.40
C MET A 134 -8.68 -1.76 0.37
N LEU A 135 -9.50 -2.34 1.25
CA LEU A 135 -10.95 -2.11 1.32
C LEU A 135 -11.40 -1.49 2.64
N GLY A 136 -10.48 -1.14 3.53
CA GLY A 136 -10.79 -0.51 4.82
C GLY A 136 -11.27 0.94 4.69
N PRO A 137 -11.79 1.53 5.77
CA PRO A 137 -12.39 2.87 5.76
C PRO A 137 -11.41 3.98 5.32
N ASN A 138 -10.14 3.91 5.72
CA ASN A 138 -9.13 4.89 5.31
C ASN A 138 -8.77 4.76 3.83
N SER A 139 -8.68 3.53 3.34
CA SER A 139 -8.46 3.23 1.93
C SER A 139 -9.62 3.74 1.07
N MET A 140 -10.87 3.54 1.53
CA MET A 140 -12.06 4.04 0.84
C MET A 140 -12.14 5.57 0.89
N ARG A 141 -11.84 6.18 2.05
CA ARG A 141 -11.75 7.64 2.17
C ARG A 141 -10.71 8.23 1.21
N SER A 142 -9.55 7.61 1.14
CA SER A 142 -8.49 8.04 0.23
C SER A 142 -8.89 7.96 -1.25
N ARG A 143 -9.57 6.86 -1.63
CA ARG A 143 -10.15 6.70 -2.97
C ARG A 143 -11.19 7.77 -3.26
N GLU A 144 -12.10 8.02 -2.33
CA GLU A 144 -13.14 9.04 -2.46
C GLU A 144 -12.54 10.45 -2.66
N LEU A 145 -11.51 10.81 -1.89
CA LEU A 145 -10.81 12.08 -2.06
C LEU A 145 -10.22 12.24 -3.46
N ALA A 146 -9.62 11.18 -4.00
CA ALA A 146 -9.04 11.20 -5.35
C ALA A 146 -10.12 11.31 -6.43
N LEU A 147 -11.17 10.50 -6.36
CA LEU A 147 -12.29 10.53 -7.31
C LEU A 147 -13.00 11.90 -7.29
N THR A 148 -13.30 12.41 -6.10
CA THR A 148 -13.90 13.74 -5.92
C THR A 148 -13.02 14.83 -6.54
N HIS A 149 -11.70 14.77 -6.32
CA HIS A 149 -10.76 15.73 -6.91
C HIS A 149 -10.81 15.69 -8.45
N HIS A 150 -10.77 14.51 -9.04
CA HIS A 150 -10.82 14.39 -10.50
C HIS A 150 -12.16 14.89 -11.08
N MET A 151 -13.28 14.46 -10.50
CA MET A 151 -14.62 14.88 -10.97
C MET A 151 -14.87 16.39 -10.79
N ALA A 152 -14.37 16.98 -9.70
CA ALA A 152 -14.48 18.43 -9.47
C ALA A 152 -13.74 19.28 -10.53
N HIS A 153 -12.79 18.66 -11.25
CA HIS A 153 -12.08 19.30 -12.35
C HIS A 153 -12.60 18.90 -13.74
N GLY A 154 -13.82 18.36 -13.80
CA GLY A 154 -14.52 18.12 -15.07
C GLY A 154 -14.27 16.75 -15.71
N TYR A 155 -13.50 15.87 -15.08
CA TYR A 155 -13.37 14.49 -15.59
C TYR A 155 -14.65 13.70 -15.37
N SER A 156 -15.03 12.89 -16.36
CA SER A 156 -16.18 11.99 -16.22
C SER A 156 -15.93 10.95 -15.10
N PRO A 157 -16.98 10.34 -14.53
CA PRO A 157 -16.80 9.27 -13.53
C PRO A 157 -15.90 8.12 -14.00
N GLN A 158 -15.98 7.76 -15.28
CA GLN A 158 -15.13 6.72 -15.88
C GLN A 158 -13.68 7.18 -15.94
N ASP A 159 -13.42 8.39 -16.46
CA ASP A 159 -12.07 8.96 -16.55
C ASP A 159 -11.46 9.11 -15.16
N ALA A 160 -12.22 9.59 -14.17
CA ALA A 160 -11.79 9.71 -12.79
C ALA A 160 -11.36 8.35 -12.20
N SER A 161 -12.09 7.28 -12.50
CA SER A 161 -11.76 5.92 -12.07
C SER A 161 -10.48 5.41 -12.74
N ASP A 162 -10.31 5.67 -14.03
CA ASP A 162 -9.12 5.27 -14.79
C ASP A 162 -7.88 6.03 -14.31
N ILE A 163 -7.98 7.34 -14.11
CA ILE A 163 -6.92 8.18 -13.56
C ILE A 163 -6.51 7.71 -12.17
N TYR A 164 -7.48 7.47 -11.28
CA TYR A 164 -7.21 6.90 -9.96
C TYR A 164 -6.42 5.60 -10.05
N THR A 165 -6.80 4.71 -10.95
CA THR A 165 -6.16 3.41 -11.14
C THR A 165 -4.73 3.55 -11.66
N LEU A 166 -4.51 4.41 -12.65
CA LEU A 166 -3.19 4.69 -13.21
C LEU A 166 -2.23 5.24 -12.15
N LEU A 167 -2.64 6.28 -11.43
CA LEU A 167 -1.82 6.93 -10.40
C LEU A 167 -1.54 5.99 -9.22
N THR A 168 -2.55 5.24 -8.77
CA THR A 168 -2.38 4.26 -7.68
C THR A 168 -1.37 3.17 -8.07
N ARG A 169 -1.48 2.60 -9.26
CA ARG A 169 -0.55 1.56 -9.74
C ARG A 169 0.87 2.09 -9.90
N HIS A 170 1.02 3.33 -10.37
CA HIS A 170 2.31 3.99 -10.42
C HIS A 170 2.95 4.11 -9.03
N VAL A 171 2.20 4.59 -8.04
CA VAL A 171 2.66 4.72 -6.66
C VAL A 171 3.07 3.36 -6.09
N LEU A 172 2.22 2.35 -6.22
CA LEU A 172 2.49 1.01 -5.68
C LEU A 172 3.72 0.37 -6.34
N GLY A 173 3.89 0.53 -7.66
CA GLY A 173 5.07 0.06 -8.39
C GLY A 173 6.36 0.74 -7.92
N ALA A 174 6.32 2.05 -7.72
CA ALA A 174 7.48 2.82 -7.22
C ALA A 174 7.85 2.42 -5.78
N VAL A 175 6.87 2.19 -4.91
CA VAL A 175 7.07 1.71 -3.53
C VAL A 175 7.69 0.31 -3.55
N ALA A 176 7.14 -0.61 -4.31
CA ALA A 176 7.65 -1.98 -4.43
C ALA A 176 9.10 -2.00 -4.95
N ALA A 177 9.41 -1.17 -5.97
CA ALA A 177 10.76 -1.06 -6.53
C ALA A 177 11.76 -0.54 -5.50
N ARG A 178 11.42 0.49 -4.72
CA ARG A 178 12.30 1.07 -3.70
C ARG A 178 12.57 0.08 -2.56
N ILE A 179 11.52 -0.56 -2.02
CA ILE A 179 11.64 -1.48 -0.89
C ILE A 179 12.34 -2.78 -1.31
N GLY A 180 12.04 -3.28 -2.51
CA GLY A 180 12.76 -4.41 -3.07
C GLY A 180 14.27 -4.14 -3.24
N ARG A 181 14.68 -2.87 -3.39
CA ARG A 181 16.10 -2.46 -3.42
C ARG A 181 16.75 -2.43 -2.04
N SER A 182 16.00 -2.10 -1.01
CA SER A 182 16.50 -2.02 0.37
C SER A 182 16.74 -3.39 1.02
N ARG A 183 16.14 -4.46 0.48
CA ARG A 183 16.35 -5.82 0.99
C ARG A 183 17.73 -6.37 0.58
N ARG A 184 18.44 -6.96 1.53
CA ARG A 184 19.86 -7.42 1.53
C ARG A 184 20.32 -8.33 0.36
N LEU A 185 19.47 -8.61 -0.62
CA LEU A 185 19.77 -9.55 -1.72
C LEU A 185 20.24 -8.89 -3.01
N ARG A 186 20.41 -7.56 -3.05
CA ARG A 186 20.90 -6.90 -4.27
C ARG A 186 22.40 -6.59 -4.17
N PRO A 187 23.17 -6.93 -5.21
CA PRO A 187 24.56 -6.54 -5.29
C PRO A 187 24.68 -5.01 -5.28
N THR A 188 25.71 -4.51 -4.62
CA THR A 188 26.06 -3.08 -4.67
C THR A 188 26.25 -2.62 -6.11
N ALA A 189 26.19 -1.31 -6.35
CA ALA A 189 26.46 -0.78 -7.71
C ALA A 189 27.85 -1.18 -8.20
N ALA A 190 28.85 -1.27 -7.31
CA ALA A 190 30.19 -1.76 -7.62
C ALA A 190 30.21 -3.25 -7.98
N ALA A 191 29.56 -4.09 -7.17
CA ALA A 191 29.49 -5.54 -7.43
C ALA A 191 28.74 -5.83 -8.76
N ARG A 192 27.68 -5.08 -9.04
CA ARG A 192 26.94 -5.21 -10.31
C ARG A 192 27.78 -4.77 -11.52
N ARG A 193 28.55 -3.68 -11.38
CA ARG A 193 29.47 -3.25 -12.46
C ARG A 193 30.52 -4.31 -12.74
N ALA A 194 31.13 -4.88 -11.69
CA ALA A 194 32.10 -5.96 -11.84
C ALA A 194 31.48 -7.15 -12.57
N LEU A 195 30.30 -7.62 -12.12
CA LEU A 195 29.59 -8.71 -12.77
C LEU A 195 29.31 -8.44 -14.25
N TYR A 196 28.87 -7.24 -14.62
CA TYR A 196 28.58 -6.90 -16.01
C TYR A 196 29.86 -6.82 -16.86
N ALA A 197 30.99 -6.38 -16.30
CA ALA A 197 32.26 -6.35 -17.00
C ALA A 197 32.82 -7.75 -17.29
N GLU A 198 32.44 -8.76 -16.50
CA GLU A 198 32.85 -10.17 -16.70
C GLU A 198 32.03 -10.92 -17.77
N LEU A 199 30.90 -10.33 -18.22
CA LEU A 199 30.04 -10.97 -19.22
C LEU A 199 30.74 -11.05 -20.61
N PRO A 200 30.48 -12.12 -21.40
CA PRO A 200 31.02 -12.24 -22.76
C PRO A 200 30.51 -11.09 -23.63
N SER A 201 31.42 -10.21 -24.06
CA SER A 201 31.08 -9.03 -24.87
C SER A 201 30.47 -9.37 -26.23
N ALA A 202 30.80 -10.55 -26.79
CA ALA A 202 30.18 -11.04 -28.01
C ALA A 202 28.68 -11.32 -27.87
N ALA A 203 28.24 -11.77 -26.67
CA ALA A 203 26.83 -12.06 -26.38
C ALA A 203 26.08 -10.84 -25.78
N TYR A 204 26.78 -9.98 -25.06
CA TYR A 204 26.20 -8.86 -24.32
C TYR A 204 26.96 -7.53 -24.54
N PRO A 205 27.14 -7.08 -25.78
CA PRO A 205 28.01 -5.93 -26.09
C PRO A 205 27.57 -4.65 -25.41
N ASN A 206 26.27 -4.35 -25.38
CA ASN A 206 25.74 -3.13 -24.76
C ASN A 206 25.77 -3.19 -23.23
N VAL A 207 25.49 -4.36 -22.64
CA VAL A 207 25.56 -4.50 -21.15
C VAL A 207 27.00 -4.29 -20.69
N VAL A 208 27.96 -4.86 -21.35
CA VAL A 208 29.39 -4.72 -21.03
C VAL A 208 29.85 -3.29 -21.23
N SER A 209 29.54 -2.65 -22.37
CA SER A 209 29.98 -1.28 -22.69
C SER A 209 29.35 -0.25 -21.72
N LEU A 210 28.13 -0.50 -21.21
CA LEU A 210 27.45 0.38 -20.28
C LEU A 210 27.74 0.06 -18.80
N ALA A 211 28.44 -1.05 -18.50
CA ALA A 211 28.78 -1.44 -17.14
C ALA A 211 29.51 -0.35 -16.31
N PRO A 212 30.41 0.46 -16.88
CA PRO A 212 31.07 1.56 -16.16
C PRO A 212 30.11 2.69 -15.79
N LEU A 213 28.98 2.83 -16.52
CA LEU A 213 28.05 3.92 -16.33
C LEU A 213 27.20 3.67 -15.06
N SER A 214 27.24 4.63 -14.17
CA SER A 214 26.39 4.61 -13.00
C SER A 214 24.95 4.99 -13.39
N ILE A 215 23.96 4.33 -12.79
CA ILE A 215 22.58 4.81 -12.83
C ILE A 215 22.56 6.17 -12.10
N ARG A 216 22.27 7.25 -12.84
CA ARG A 216 22.29 8.63 -12.31
C ARG A 216 21.01 8.96 -11.57
N LEU A 217 19.89 8.33 -11.95
CA LEU A 217 18.58 8.63 -11.39
C LEU A 217 18.37 7.90 -10.05
N SER A 218 18.01 8.65 -9.04
CA SER A 218 17.51 8.10 -7.77
C SER A 218 16.09 7.55 -7.94
N ASP A 219 15.61 6.77 -6.96
CA ASP A 219 14.21 6.32 -6.94
C ASP A 219 13.22 7.49 -6.85
N ASP A 220 13.64 8.60 -6.25
CA ASP A 220 12.82 9.82 -6.15
C ASP A 220 12.77 10.55 -7.49
N ASP A 221 13.91 10.64 -8.22
CA ASP A 221 13.96 11.21 -9.59
C ASP A 221 13.11 10.39 -10.57
N ILE A 222 13.23 9.06 -10.52
CA ILE A 222 12.44 8.16 -11.37
C ILE A 222 10.95 8.34 -11.08
N PHE A 223 10.56 8.35 -9.81
CA PHE A 223 9.17 8.55 -9.42
C PHE A 223 8.63 9.91 -9.91
N ALA A 224 9.38 10.98 -9.68
CA ALA A 224 8.97 12.31 -10.10
C ALA A 224 8.84 12.40 -11.62
N PHE A 225 9.84 11.96 -12.38
CA PHE A 225 9.82 11.97 -13.84
C PHE A 225 8.64 11.18 -14.42
N THR A 226 8.42 9.96 -13.92
CA THR A 226 7.35 9.11 -14.43
C THR A 226 5.96 9.61 -14.00
N LEU A 227 5.82 10.21 -12.83
CA LEU A 227 4.59 10.87 -12.42
C LEU A 227 4.21 12.01 -13.35
N GLU A 228 5.17 12.91 -13.65
CA GLU A 228 4.92 14.03 -14.57
C GLU A 228 4.54 13.53 -15.96
N ALA A 229 5.22 12.52 -16.49
CA ALA A 229 4.88 11.91 -17.78
C ALA A 229 3.46 11.30 -17.81
N ILE A 230 3.03 10.68 -16.70
CA ILE A 230 1.66 10.15 -16.58
C ILE A 230 0.65 11.29 -16.54
N LEU A 231 0.91 12.36 -15.79
CA LEU A 231 0.04 13.52 -15.70
C LEU A 231 -0.09 14.24 -17.05
N ASP A 232 1.02 14.44 -17.78
CA ASP A 232 1.00 14.98 -19.15
C ASP A 232 0.11 14.14 -20.06
N ARG A 233 0.24 12.81 -19.99
CA ARG A 233 -0.55 11.91 -20.82
C ARG A 233 -2.03 11.94 -20.48
N ILE A 234 -2.36 12.02 -19.19
CA ILE A 234 -3.75 12.15 -18.73
C ILE A 234 -4.35 13.45 -19.27
N GLU A 235 -3.67 14.58 -19.12
CA GLU A 235 -4.15 15.85 -19.63
C GLU A 235 -4.37 15.81 -21.14
N GLN A 236 -3.46 15.25 -21.91
CA GLN A 236 -3.60 15.11 -23.35
C GLN A 236 -4.77 14.24 -23.77
N GLN A 237 -4.97 13.11 -23.06
CA GLN A 237 -5.97 12.12 -23.44
C GLN A 237 -7.39 12.52 -23.05
N TYR A 238 -7.57 13.15 -21.89
CA TYR A 238 -8.87 13.40 -21.29
C TYR A 238 -9.32 14.87 -21.37
N ARG A 239 -8.45 15.80 -21.80
CA ARG A 239 -8.85 17.22 -22.02
C ARG A 239 -9.99 17.38 -23.01
N ALA A 240 -10.09 16.52 -24.00
CA ALA A 240 -11.17 16.55 -24.96
C ALA A 240 -12.56 16.30 -24.33
N SER A 241 -12.60 15.60 -23.19
CA SER A 241 -13.83 15.31 -22.45
C SER A 241 -14.29 16.45 -21.54
N VAL A 242 -13.39 17.40 -21.22
CA VAL A 242 -13.67 18.53 -20.29
C VAL A 242 -14.18 19.78 -21.02
N THR A 243 -13.94 19.89 -22.35
CA THR A 243 -14.27 21.04 -23.18
C THR A 243 -15.52 20.87 -24.05
N GLY A 244 -16.21 19.73 -23.98
CA GLY A 244 -17.48 19.42 -24.65
C GLY A 244 -18.61 19.32 -23.66
#